data_3cac5687b293891a1e3b35323c83689d
#
_entry.id   3cac5687b293891a1e3b35323c83689d
#
_cell.length_a   1.000
_cell.length_b   1.000
_cell.length_c   1.000
_cell.angle_alpha   90.00
_cell.angle_beta   90.00
_cell.angle_gamma   90.00
#
_symmetry.space_group_name_H-M   'P 1'
#
loop_
_entity.id
_entity.type
_entity.pdbx_description
1 polymer ?
#
loop_
_entity_poly.entity_id
_entity_poly.type
_entity_poly.pdbx_seq_one_letter_code
_entity_poly.pdbx_strand_id
1 'polypeptide(L)'
;MFNDNVEERYALAIERIKEIAAEPGLKTDGFADYFKCIATFILKMDKLAADLKTDVFRDYSLEEYKNLNTGLYEDVMGKAYETSYANPSYAASKLGLSEGRLLSFLYVEIRGMIVYAYEGRMAETTALMELFVEVYCMCASTEEDCGKPDYKQMKESVYWYVSDYSDDLMEYRVRELLDPELDFATKIIMESDLTDVRYLYRFGEYVTDNEIKTAEYLNSLSEEEIQKMADTFTEGYRIGFELTGKDLSKKKTVNIRYCLGFERLVRAEIKNFEKLGLKPTIYRAAVNTINKRLNIKVGYYGANPNKQMDFDHRFDNALYMDGEFVERKTGALKLAYEKNKELAAVHGGPAVMEVFGEVPFEPQIKSEALTLDTKQQKLSVKYSNDAGSIVNEYIKGEERSFTIIAYPIPEIGENFEEIFEGTVKINTLDYNKYKAIQQALIDVLDTCLLYTSDAADD
;
A
#
# COMPACT_ATOMS: atom_id res chain seq x y z
N MET A 1 11.56 -9.28 -19.89
CA MET A 1 10.86 -10.50 -19.41
C MET A 1 9.50 -10.14 -18.80
N PHE A 2 9.42 -9.23 -17.84
CA PHE A 2 8.17 -8.85 -17.16
C PHE A 2 7.09 -8.32 -18.13
N ASN A 3 7.45 -7.41 -19.03
CA ASN A 3 6.54 -6.81 -20.01
C ASN A 3 6.55 -7.48 -21.39
N ASP A 4 7.38 -8.52 -21.59
CA ASP A 4 7.50 -9.17 -22.91
C ASP A 4 6.29 -10.05 -23.17
N ASN A 5 5.65 -9.88 -24.34
CA ASN A 5 4.48 -10.64 -24.79
C ASN A 5 3.37 -10.78 -23.74
N VAL A 6 3.18 -9.75 -22.91
CA VAL A 6 2.30 -9.81 -21.74
C VAL A 6 0.85 -10.19 -22.10
N GLU A 7 0.33 -9.70 -23.24
CA GLU A 7 -1.04 -10.00 -23.68
C GLU A 7 -1.22 -11.49 -24.05
N GLU A 8 -0.23 -12.08 -24.72
CA GLU A 8 -0.25 -13.49 -25.09
C GLU A 8 -0.13 -14.39 -23.84
N ARG A 9 0.82 -14.05 -22.96
CA ARG A 9 1.02 -14.75 -21.67
C ARG A 9 -0.23 -14.67 -20.80
N TYR A 10 -0.84 -13.49 -20.71
CA TYR A 10 -2.09 -13.28 -20.00
C TYR A 10 -3.20 -14.21 -20.55
N ALA A 11 -3.40 -14.21 -21.86
CA ALA A 11 -4.44 -15.04 -22.49
C ALA A 11 -4.23 -16.54 -22.23
N LEU A 12 -3.00 -17.04 -22.36
CA LEU A 12 -2.65 -18.43 -22.07
C LEU A 12 -2.89 -18.80 -20.61
N ALA A 13 -2.49 -17.93 -19.66
CA ALA A 13 -2.71 -18.14 -18.24
C ALA A 13 -4.22 -18.19 -17.90
N ILE A 14 -5.02 -17.28 -18.46
CA ILE A 14 -6.48 -17.25 -18.24
C ILE A 14 -7.15 -18.53 -18.79
N GLU A 15 -6.74 -19.04 -19.96
CA GLU A 15 -7.27 -20.30 -20.49
C GLU A 15 -7.00 -21.45 -19.52
N ARG A 16 -5.77 -21.57 -19.02
CA ARG A 16 -5.42 -22.60 -18.04
C ARG A 16 -6.18 -22.44 -16.72
N ILE A 17 -6.33 -21.22 -16.24
CA ILE A 17 -7.07 -20.93 -15.01
C ILE A 17 -8.57 -21.27 -15.14
N LYS A 18 -9.18 -21.07 -16.32
CA LYS A 18 -10.56 -21.54 -16.60
C LYS A 18 -10.71 -23.05 -16.47
N GLU A 19 -9.74 -23.81 -16.96
CA GLU A 19 -9.74 -25.27 -16.81
C GLU A 19 -9.65 -25.67 -15.33
N ILE A 20 -8.73 -25.06 -14.58
CA ILE A 20 -8.55 -25.32 -13.15
C ILE A 20 -9.82 -24.96 -12.33
N ALA A 21 -10.49 -23.85 -12.66
CA ALA A 21 -11.73 -23.46 -12.01
C ALA A 21 -12.90 -24.42 -12.29
N ALA A 22 -12.97 -24.96 -13.51
CA ALA A 22 -14.00 -25.92 -13.90
C ALA A 22 -13.77 -27.28 -13.24
N GLU A 23 -12.58 -27.83 -13.39
CA GLU A 23 -12.17 -29.11 -12.82
C GLU A 23 -10.66 -29.11 -12.54
N PRO A 24 -10.23 -28.97 -11.28
CA PRO A 24 -8.80 -28.91 -10.96
C PRO A 24 -8.03 -30.21 -11.29
N GLY A 25 -8.71 -31.32 -11.48
CA GLY A 25 -8.08 -32.61 -11.82
C GLY A 25 -7.25 -33.23 -10.70
N LEU A 26 -7.30 -32.67 -9.50
CA LEU A 26 -6.57 -33.14 -8.33
C LEU A 26 -7.40 -34.14 -7.52
N LYS A 27 -6.75 -35.19 -7.00
CA LYS A 27 -7.42 -36.27 -6.25
C LYS A 27 -7.53 -35.94 -4.75
N THR A 28 -6.65 -35.08 -4.26
CA THR A 28 -6.64 -34.67 -2.85
C THR A 28 -7.61 -33.51 -2.66
N ASP A 29 -8.74 -33.74 -2.01
CA ASP A 29 -9.85 -32.78 -1.88
C ASP A 29 -9.42 -31.40 -1.40
N GLY A 30 -8.54 -31.30 -0.38
CA GLY A 30 -8.09 -30.01 0.15
C GLY A 30 -7.35 -29.15 -0.89
N PHE A 31 -6.50 -29.76 -1.72
CA PHE A 31 -5.80 -29.05 -2.80
C PHE A 31 -6.72 -28.72 -3.96
N ALA A 32 -7.62 -29.64 -4.33
CA ALA A 32 -8.62 -29.39 -5.36
C ALA A 32 -9.51 -28.19 -5.00
N ASP A 33 -9.99 -28.14 -3.77
CA ASP A 33 -10.80 -27.03 -3.27
C ASP A 33 -10.03 -25.71 -3.25
N TYR A 34 -8.76 -25.73 -2.82
CA TYR A 34 -7.89 -24.56 -2.84
C TYR A 34 -7.75 -23.99 -4.24
N PHE A 35 -7.27 -24.80 -5.20
CA PHE A 35 -7.01 -24.31 -6.55
C PHE A 35 -8.27 -23.88 -7.27
N LYS A 36 -9.40 -24.56 -7.07
CA LYS A 36 -10.69 -24.12 -7.59
C LYS A 36 -11.15 -22.79 -7.04
N CYS A 37 -11.02 -22.60 -5.73
CA CYS A 37 -11.35 -21.34 -5.03
C CYS A 37 -10.54 -20.18 -5.60
N ILE A 38 -9.22 -20.33 -5.67
CA ILE A 38 -8.33 -19.25 -6.10
C ILE A 38 -8.48 -18.98 -7.62
N ALA A 39 -8.60 -20.02 -8.44
CA ALA A 39 -8.87 -19.85 -9.87
C ALA A 39 -10.17 -19.07 -10.11
N THR A 40 -11.23 -19.35 -9.34
CA THR A 40 -12.49 -18.61 -9.39
C THR A 40 -12.30 -17.14 -9.01
N PHE A 41 -11.50 -16.85 -7.99
CA PHE A 41 -11.15 -15.49 -7.62
C PHE A 41 -10.39 -14.76 -8.73
N ILE A 42 -9.39 -15.40 -9.34
CA ILE A 42 -8.63 -14.83 -10.47
C ILE A 42 -9.56 -14.48 -11.64
N LEU A 43 -10.48 -15.37 -12.00
CA LEU A 43 -11.46 -15.11 -13.06
C LEU A 43 -12.43 -13.96 -12.72
N LYS A 44 -12.75 -13.78 -11.42
CA LYS A 44 -13.51 -12.62 -10.95
C LYS A 44 -12.71 -11.32 -11.16
N MET A 45 -11.39 -11.35 -10.98
CA MET A 45 -10.52 -10.20 -11.23
C MET A 45 -10.33 -9.91 -12.72
N ASP A 46 -10.22 -10.93 -13.56
CA ASP A 46 -10.21 -10.78 -15.02
C ASP A 46 -11.49 -10.09 -15.52
N LYS A 47 -12.64 -10.55 -15.02
CA LYS A 47 -13.93 -9.91 -15.32
C LYS A 47 -13.97 -8.46 -14.82
N LEU A 48 -13.54 -8.20 -13.60
CA LEU A 48 -13.48 -6.85 -13.04
C LEU A 48 -12.64 -5.91 -13.91
N ALA A 49 -11.46 -6.36 -14.35
CA ALA A 49 -10.58 -5.58 -15.23
C ALA A 49 -11.25 -5.29 -16.60
N ALA A 50 -11.99 -6.24 -17.15
CA ALA A 50 -12.74 -6.05 -18.39
C ALA A 50 -13.91 -5.05 -18.21
N ASP A 51 -14.66 -5.17 -17.12
CA ASP A 51 -15.78 -4.30 -16.80
C ASP A 51 -15.32 -2.84 -16.55
N LEU A 52 -14.17 -2.65 -15.86
CA LEU A 52 -13.55 -1.33 -15.65
C LEU A 52 -13.11 -0.68 -16.98
N LYS A 53 -12.53 -1.44 -17.92
CA LYS A 53 -12.13 -0.92 -19.23
C LYS A 53 -13.31 -0.43 -20.07
N THR A 54 -14.49 -1.02 -19.90
CA THR A 54 -15.71 -0.68 -20.64
C THR A 54 -16.64 0.25 -19.88
N ASP A 55 -16.21 0.75 -18.72
CA ASP A 55 -16.94 1.70 -17.87
C ASP A 55 -18.35 1.22 -17.48
N VAL A 56 -18.49 -0.10 -17.29
CA VAL A 56 -19.78 -0.74 -16.92
C VAL A 56 -20.37 -0.15 -15.64
N PHE A 57 -19.51 0.29 -14.73
CA PHE A 57 -19.89 0.79 -13.41
C PHE A 57 -20.34 2.26 -13.39
N ARG A 58 -20.29 2.96 -14.52
CA ARG A 58 -20.55 4.39 -14.61
C ARG A 58 -21.88 4.83 -13.99
N ASP A 59 -22.92 4.05 -14.23
CA ASP A 59 -24.28 4.36 -13.81
C ASP A 59 -24.69 3.65 -12.49
N TYR A 60 -23.73 3.00 -11.81
CA TYR A 60 -23.99 2.34 -10.53
C TYR A 60 -24.41 3.37 -9.48
N SER A 61 -25.43 3.01 -8.71
CA SER A 61 -25.79 3.71 -7.47
C SER A 61 -24.70 3.51 -6.40
N LEU A 62 -24.72 4.32 -5.37
CA LEU A 62 -23.80 4.16 -4.23
C LEU A 62 -23.90 2.77 -3.60
N GLU A 63 -25.12 2.23 -3.50
CA GLU A 63 -25.35 0.88 -2.95
C GLU A 63 -24.77 -0.22 -3.84
N GLU A 64 -24.87 -0.11 -5.16
CA GLU A 64 -24.26 -1.04 -6.08
C GLU A 64 -22.72 -1.00 -5.99
N TYR A 65 -22.12 0.19 -5.84
CA TYR A 65 -20.69 0.31 -5.58
C TYR A 65 -20.29 -0.32 -4.24
N LYS A 66 -21.05 -0.09 -3.16
CA LYS A 66 -20.83 -0.72 -1.85
C LYS A 66 -20.86 -2.25 -1.97
N ASN A 67 -21.85 -2.78 -2.66
CA ASN A 67 -22.01 -4.22 -2.85
C ASN A 67 -20.86 -4.82 -3.70
N LEU A 68 -20.46 -4.16 -4.78
CA LEU A 68 -19.31 -4.56 -5.59
C LEU A 68 -18.04 -4.58 -4.72
N ASN A 69 -17.78 -3.50 -4.01
CA ASN A 69 -16.57 -3.33 -3.20
C ASN A 69 -16.52 -4.37 -2.06
N THR A 70 -17.61 -4.53 -1.30
CA THR A 70 -17.73 -5.55 -0.25
C THR A 70 -17.52 -6.95 -0.82
N GLY A 71 -18.12 -7.25 -1.97
CA GLY A 71 -17.98 -8.53 -2.63
C GLY A 71 -16.55 -8.89 -3.04
N LEU A 72 -15.65 -7.90 -3.23
CA LEU A 72 -14.23 -8.16 -3.51
C LEU A 72 -13.45 -8.64 -2.28
N TYR A 73 -13.97 -8.38 -1.08
CA TYR A 73 -13.30 -8.67 0.19
C TYR A 73 -14.09 -9.63 1.10
N GLU A 74 -15.29 -10.06 0.70
CA GLU A 74 -16.21 -10.85 1.54
C GLU A 74 -15.58 -12.12 2.13
N ASP A 75 -14.69 -12.79 1.39
CA ASP A 75 -14.02 -14.03 1.81
C ASP A 75 -12.97 -13.86 2.91
N VAL A 76 -12.53 -12.62 3.15
CA VAL A 76 -11.56 -12.30 4.20
C VAL A 76 -12.14 -11.47 5.33
N MET A 77 -13.42 -11.09 5.26
CA MET A 77 -14.07 -10.23 6.26
C MET A 77 -14.72 -11.03 7.39
N GLY A 78 -14.59 -10.51 8.61
CA GLY A 78 -15.31 -11.04 9.78
C GLY A 78 -15.17 -12.57 9.92
N LYS A 79 -16.29 -13.27 10.06
CA LYS A 79 -16.31 -14.73 10.22
C LYS A 79 -15.90 -15.51 8.97
N ALA A 80 -16.04 -14.94 7.78
CA ALA A 80 -15.62 -15.62 6.56
C ALA A 80 -14.11 -15.90 6.56
N TYR A 81 -13.33 -15.05 7.20
CA TYR A 81 -11.89 -15.26 7.36
C TYR A 81 -11.54 -16.57 8.12
N GLU A 82 -12.40 -17.03 9.01
CA GLU A 82 -12.17 -18.28 9.76
C GLU A 82 -12.05 -19.51 8.84
N THR A 83 -12.69 -19.45 7.66
CA THR A 83 -12.69 -20.52 6.67
C THR A 83 -12.09 -20.11 5.33
N SER A 84 -11.38 -19.01 5.29
CA SER A 84 -10.65 -18.54 4.10
C SER A 84 -9.28 -19.18 4.02
N TYR A 85 -8.83 -19.51 2.82
CA TYR A 85 -7.43 -19.92 2.57
C TYR A 85 -6.42 -18.78 2.81
N ALA A 86 -6.85 -17.53 2.92
CA ALA A 86 -6.03 -16.44 3.41
C ALA A 86 -5.76 -16.52 4.93
N ASN A 87 -6.43 -17.40 5.66
CA ASN A 87 -6.18 -17.65 7.08
C ASN A 87 -5.17 -18.80 7.22
N PRO A 88 -3.94 -18.56 7.72
CA PRO A 88 -2.90 -19.58 7.79
C PRO A 88 -3.31 -20.79 8.64
N SER A 89 -4.12 -20.63 9.70
CA SER A 89 -4.60 -21.76 10.49
C SER A 89 -5.59 -22.63 9.71
N TYR A 90 -6.51 -22.02 8.96
CA TYR A 90 -7.42 -22.78 8.10
C TYR A 90 -6.67 -23.48 6.97
N ALA A 91 -5.82 -22.76 6.25
CA ALA A 91 -5.01 -23.33 5.18
C ALA A 91 -4.15 -24.51 5.68
N ALA A 92 -3.48 -24.36 6.83
CA ALA A 92 -2.69 -25.43 7.43
C ALA A 92 -3.55 -26.65 7.83
N SER A 93 -4.76 -26.44 8.30
CA SER A 93 -5.69 -27.52 8.66
C SER A 93 -6.15 -28.37 7.47
N LYS A 94 -6.19 -27.76 6.27
CA LYS A 94 -6.65 -28.40 5.03
C LYS A 94 -5.51 -28.99 4.19
N LEU A 95 -4.35 -28.33 4.18
CA LEU A 95 -3.28 -28.59 3.23
C LEU A 95 -1.99 -29.11 3.89
N GLY A 96 -1.93 -29.13 5.23
CA GLY A 96 -0.69 -29.37 5.98
C GLY A 96 0.02 -28.08 6.33
N LEU A 97 0.90 -28.13 7.34
CA LEU A 97 1.49 -26.90 7.91
C LEU A 97 2.37 -26.14 6.92
N SER A 98 3.24 -26.84 6.21
CA SER A 98 4.20 -26.21 5.29
C SER A 98 3.52 -25.68 4.03
N GLU A 99 2.76 -26.55 3.40
CA GLU A 99 2.00 -26.26 2.16
C GLU A 99 0.93 -25.20 2.44
N GLY A 100 0.22 -25.32 3.56
CA GLY A 100 -0.81 -24.37 3.97
C GLY A 100 -0.26 -22.95 4.18
N ARG A 101 0.91 -22.81 4.78
CA ARG A 101 1.59 -21.51 4.94
C ARG A 101 1.93 -20.87 3.60
N LEU A 102 2.52 -21.65 2.69
CA LEU A 102 2.90 -21.16 1.37
C LEU A 102 1.68 -20.81 0.53
N LEU A 103 0.68 -21.67 0.52
CA LEU A 103 -0.53 -21.47 -0.27
C LEU A 103 -1.41 -20.35 0.30
N SER A 104 -1.42 -20.15 1.62
CA SER A 104 -2.06 -18.98 2.24
C SER A 104 -1.38 -17.67 1.82
N PHE A 105 -0.04 -17.63 1.84
CA PHE A 105 0.73 -16.52 1.28
C PHE A 105 0.36 -16.27 -0.19
N LEU A 106 0.37 -17.30 -1.03
CA LEU A 106 0.08 -17.17 -2.46
C LEU A 106 -1.32 -16.56 -2.68
N TYR A 107 -2.31 -16.99 -1.91
CA TYR A 107 -3.65 -16.41 -2.02
C TYR A 107 -3.67 -14.91 -1.65
N VAL A 108 -3.02 -14.53 -0.55
CA VAL A 108 -2.97 -13.12 -0.13
C VAL A 108 -2.24 -12.27 -1.17
N GLU A 109 -1.19 -12.80 -1.79
CA GLU A 109 -0.48 -12.11 -2.88
C GLU A 109 -1.37 -11.94 -4.12
N ILE A 110 -2.11 -13.00 -4.50
CA ILE A 110 -3.09 -12.98 -5.61
C ILE A 110 -4.20 -11.94 -5.36
N ARG A 111 -4.59 -11.69 -4.12
CA ARG A 111 -5.58 -10.64 -3.80
C ARG A 111 -5.12 -9.24 -4.20
N GLY A 112 -3.82 -9.02 -4.38
CA GLY A 112 -3.30 -7.80 -4.99
C GLY A 112 -3.83 -7.51 -6.39
N MET A 113 -4.37 -8.53 -7.09
CA MET A 113 -5.02 -8.38 -8.40
C MET A 113 -6.26 -7.47 -8.36
N ILE A 114 -6.90 -7.26 -7.21
CA ILE A 114 -7.96 -6.25 -7.07
C ILE A 114 -7.42 -4.89 -7.50
N VAL A 115 -6.31 -4.49 -6.92
CA VAL A 115 -5.63 -3.23 -7.22
C VAL A 115 -5.16 -3.18 -8.68
N TYR A 116 -4.54 -4.25 -9.14
CA TYR A 116 -4.01 -4.31 -10.51
C TYR A 116 -5.12 -4.22 -11.57
N ALA A 117 -6.34 -4.72 -11.28
CA ALA A 117 -7.49 -4.55 -12.16
C ALA A 117 -7.88 -3.08 -12.30
N TYR A 118 -7.94 -2.32 -11.19
CA TYR A 118 -8.27 -0.90 -11.21
C TYR A 118 -7.18 -0.05 -11.89
N GLU A 119 -5.93 -0.36 -11.67
CA GLU A 119 -4.81 0.40 -12.24
C GLU A 119 -4.39 -0.09 -13.65
N GLY A 120 -5.02 -1.14 -14.18
CA GLY A 120 -4.69 -1.71 -15.49
C GLY A 120 -3.31 -2.36 -15.56
N ARG A 121 -2.79 -2.88 -14.45
CA ARG A 121 -1.44 -3.45 -14.30
C ARG A 121 -1.41 -4.91 -14.76
N MET A 122 -1.46 -5.08 -16.07
CA MET A 122 -1.54 -6.41 -16.71
C MET A 122 -0.29 -7.26 -16.44
N ALA A 123 0.90 -6.67 -16.40
CA ALA A 123 2.14 -7.44 -16.23
C ALA A 123 2.22 -8.10 -14.85
N GLU A 124 1.87 -7.37 -13.78
CA GLU A 124 1.81 -7.90 -12.42
C GLU A 124 0.75 -8.99 -12.28
N THR A 125 -0.42 -8.75 -12.89
CA THR A 125 -1.50 -9.74 -12.93
C THR A 125 -1.04 -11.02 -13.62
N THR A 126 -0.37 -10.90 -14.77
CA THR A 126 0.15 -12.03 -15.54
C THR A 126 1.18 -12.83 -14.73
N ALA A 127 2.13 -12.15 -14.11
CA ALA A 127 3.15 -12.79 -13.30
C ALA A 127 2.57 -13.60 -12.11
N LEU A 128 1.52 -13.07 -11.45
CA LEU A 128 0.82 -13.79 -10.39
C LEU A 128 0.04 -15.01 -10.91
N MET A 129 -0.59 -14.87 -12.08
CA MET A 129 -1.28 -16.00 -12.71
C MET A 129 -0.31 -17.11 -13.11
N GLU A 130 0.84 -16.75 -13.66
CA GLU A 130 1.90 -17.71 -14.01
C GLU A 130 2.41 -18.44 -12.78
N LEU A 131 2.70 -17.74 -11.68
CA LEU A 131 3.08 -18.34 -10.41
C LEU A 131 2.00 -19.30 -9.90
N PHE A 132 0.73 -18.90 -9.95
CA PHE A 132 -0.40 -19.75 -9.56
C PHE A 132 -0.47 -21.03 -10.39
N VAL A 133 -0.36 -20.93 -11.73
CA VAL A 133 -0.38 -22.08 -12.64
C VAL A 133 0.83 -22.99 -12.43
N GLU A 134 2.02 -22.42 -12.21
CA GLU A 134 3.24 -23.18 -11.94
C GLU A 134 3.10 -24.02 -10.65
N VAL A 135 2.66 -23.40 -9.55
CA VAL A 135 2.43 -24.11 -8.28
C VAL A 135 1.32 -25.19 -8.44
N TYR A 136 0.26 -24.90 -9.19
CA TYR A 136 -0.76 -25.89 -9.52
C TYR A 136 -0.16 -27.09 -10.26
N CYS A 137 0.63 -26.85 -11.30
CA CYS A 137 1.25 -27.94 -12.10
C CYS A 137 2.16 -28.84 -11.25
N MET A 138 2.88 -28.28 -10.29
CA MET A 138 3.69 -29.06 -9.33
C MET A 138 2.81 -29.97 -8.46
N CYS A 139 1.67 -29.47 -7.98
CA CYS A 139 0.73 -30.29 -7.23
C CYS A 139 0.11 -31.40 -8.10
N ALA A 140 -0.29 -31.07 -9.32
CA ALA A 140 -0.91 -32.03 -10.23
C ALA A 140 0.04 -33.15 -10.68
N SER A 141 1.27 -32.82 -11.04
CA SER A 141 2.28 -33.82 -11.44
C SER A 141 2.61 -34.78 -10.30
N THR A 142 2.71 -34.30 -9.08
CA THR A 142 3.02 -35.14 -7.90
C THR A 142 1.87 -36.10 -7.57
N GLU A 143 0.62 -35.69 -7.77
CA GLU A 143 -0.54 -36.58 -7.59
C GLU A 143 -0.61 -37.72 -8.63
N GLU A 144 -0.16 -37.49 -9.87
CA GLU A 144 -0.03 -38.53 -10.88
C GLU A 144 0.95 -39.61 -10.45
N ASP A 145 2.03 -39.23 -9.77
CA ASP A 145 3.07 -40.11 -9.22
C ASP A 145 2.71 -40.72 -7.84
N CYS A 146 1.48 -40.52 -7.35
CA CYS A 146 1.00 -40.96 -6.02
C CYS A 146 1.75 -40.36 -4.84
N GLY A 147 2.38 -39.20 -4.99
CA GLY A 147 3.13 -38.48 -3.97
C GLY A 147 2.36 -37.33 -3.32
N LYS A 148 2.97 -36.68 -2.31
CA LYS A 148 2.56 -35.36 -1.82
C LYS A 148 3.28 -34.27 -2.60
N PRO A 149 2.68 -33.08 -2.78
CA PRO A 149 3.38 -31.96 -3.40
C PRO A 149 4.74 -31.71 -2.74
N ASP A 150 5.77 -31.46 -3.55
CA ASP A 150 7.09 -31.14 -3.02
C ASP A 150 7.12 -29.67 -2.58
N TYR A 151 6.95 -29.45 -1.29
CA TYR A 151 7.03 -28.13 -0.66
C TYR A 151 8.29 -27.35 -1.06
N LYS A 152 9.43 -28.04 -1.23
CA LYS A 152 10.69 -27.38 -1.59
C LYS A 152 10.61 -26.77 -2.99
N GLN A 153 10.07 -27.51 -3.96
CA GLN A 153 9.88 -27.01 -5.33
C GLN A 153 8.91 -25.83 -5.35
N MET A 154 7.75 -25.92 -4.68
CA MET A 154 6.82 -24.81 -4.59
C MET A 154 7.46 -23.55 -3.96
N LYS A 155 8.29 -23.75 -2.93
CA LYS A 155 9.02 -22.64 -2.29
C LYS A 155 10.07 -22.05 -3.23
N GLU A 156 10.74 -22.84 -4.04
CA GLU A 156 11.68 -22.39 -5.08
C GLU A 156 10.96 -21.53 -6.14
N SER A 157 9.75 -21.90 -6.58
CA SER A 157 8.96 -21.09 -7.51
C SER A 157 8.61 -19.70 -6.91
N VAL A 158 8.19 -19.67 -5.64
CA VAL A 158 7.96 -18.40 -4.94
C VAL A 158 9.24 -17.57 -4.85
N TYR A 159 10.38 -18.22 -4.55
CA TYR A 159 11.67 -17.53 -4.50
C TYR A 159 12.05 -16.92 -5.85
N TRP A 160 11.93 -17.68 -6.93
CA TRP A 160 12.26 -17.19 -8.26
C TRP A 160 11.30 -16.08 -8.72
N TYR A 161 10.00 -16.21 -8.42
CA TYR A 161 9.04 -15.14 -8.68
C TYR A 161 9.47 -13.81 -8.05
N VAL A 162 9.74 -13.79 -6.74
CA VAL A 162 10.14 -12.55 -6.05
C VAL A 162 11.53 -12.08 -6.46
N SER A 163 12.44 -13.00 -6.82
CA SER A 163 13.80 -12.69 -7.27
C SER A 163 13.81 -12.11 -8.67
N ASP A 164 13.18 -12.77 -9.63
CA ASP A 164 13.24 -12.42 -11.06
C ASP A 164 12.48 -11.14 -11.37
N TYR A 165 11.38 -10.89 -10.65
CA TYR A 165 10.60 -9.67 -10.83
C TYR A 165 11.01 -8.52 -9.90
N SER A 166 12.04 -8.70 -9.07
CA SER A 166 12.54 -7.66 -8.17
C SER A 166 12.89 -6.36 -8.88
N ASP A 167 13.57 -6.45 -10.02
CA ASP A 167 14.03 -5.27 -10.76
C ASP A 167 12.84 -4.44 -11.28
N ASP A 168 11.86 -5.11 -11.91
CA ASP A 168 10.68 -4.45 -12.50
C ASP A 168 9.76 -3.87 -11.41
N LEU A 169 9.45 -4.65 -10.37
CA LEU A 169 8.59 -4.22 -9.27
C LEU A 169 9.22 -3.10 -8.43
N MET A 170 10.54 -3.12 -8.27
CA MET A 170 11.27 -2.08 -7.54
C MET A 170 11.38 -0.80 -8.38
N GLU A 171 11.64 -0.91 -9.68
CA GLU A 171 11.68 0.24 -10.59
C GLU A 171 10.32 0.94 -10.63
N TYR A 172 9.23 0.18 -10.79
CA TYR A 172 7.88 0.74 -10.75
C TYR A 172 7.63 1.47 -9.43
N ARG A 173 8.01 0.86 -8.30
CA ARG A 173 7.82 1.47 -6.97
C ARG A 173 8.60 2.76 -6.78
N VAL A 174 9.81 2.83 -7.31
CA VAL A 174 10.62 4.07 -7.28
C VAL A 174 9.99 5.13 -8.19
N ARG A 175 9.50 4.75 -9.36
CA ARG A 175 8.80 5.69 -10.25
C ARG A 175 7.50 6.22 -9.63
N GLU A 176 6.70 5.38 -8.98
CA GLU A 176 5.50 5.84 -8.27
C GLU A 176 5.80 6.97 -7.28
N LEU A 177 6.98 6.92 -6.62
CA LEU A 177 7.42 7.98 -5.71
C LEU A 177 7.85 9.26 -6.42
N LEU A 178 8.48 9.15 -7.59
CA LEU A 178 9.26 10.22 -8.22
C LEU A 178 8.60 10.83 -9.46
N ASP A 179 7.84 10.02 -10.21
CA ASP A 179 7.34 10.33 -11.55
C ASP A 179 5.88 10.81 -11.50
N PRO A 180 5.61 12.10 -11.70
CA PRO A 180 4.25 12.63 -11.69
C PRO A 180 3.43 12.22 -12.91
N GLU A 181 4.01 11.52 -13.91
CA GLU A 181 3.26 10.95 -15.04
C GLU A 181 2.52 9.66 -14.66
N LEU A 182 2.88 9.03 -13.54
CA LEU A 182 2.09 7.97 -12.93
C LEU A 182 0.94 8.58 -12.11
N ASP A 183 -0.06 9.05 -12.80
CA ASP A 183 -1.06 10.00 -12.31
C ASP A 183 -2.45 9.39 -12.04
N PHE A 184 -2.56 8.07 -11.87
CA PHE A 184 -3.83 7.37 -11.65
C PHE A 184 -4.69 8.02 -10.56
N ALA A 185 -4.14 8.18 -9.35
CA ALA A 185 -4.86 8.80 -8.25
C ALA A 185 -5.07 10.30 -8.47
N THR A 186 -4.07 11.00 -9.00
CA THR A 186 -4.15 12.44 -9.30
C THR A 186 -5.29 12.75 -10.28
N LYS A 187 -5.47 11.93 -11.31
CA LYS A 187 -6.60 12.08 -12.26
C LYS A 187 -7.94 11.92 -11.55
N ILE A 188 -8.11 10.89 -10.72
CA ILE A 188 -9.35 10.70 -9.97
C ILE A 188 -9.63 11.94 -9.11
N ILE A 189 -8.63 12.42 -8.36
CA ILE A 189 -8.77 13.59 -7.49
C ILE A 189 -9.13 14.85 -8.30
N MET A 190 -8.47 15.10 -9.41
CA MET A 190 -8.61 16.35 -10.15
C MET A 190 -9.83 16.39 -11.08
N GLU A 191 -10.24 15.26 -11.64
CA GLU A 191 -11.27 15.18 -12.68
C GLU A 191 -12.65 14.75 -12.15
N SER A 192 -12.74 14.07 -10.98
CA SER A 192 -14.02 13.62 -10.45
C SER A 192 -14.84 14.77 -9.85
N ASP A 193 -16.16 14.62 -9.87
CA ASP A 193 -17.04 15.37 -8.99
C ASP A 193 -16.91 14.82 -7.56
N LEU A 194 -16.17 15.53 -6.70
CA LEU A 194 -15.92 15.08 -5.32
C LEU A 194 -17.12 15.30 -4.39
N THR A 195 -18.20 15.92 -4.85
CA THR A 195 -19.46 16.00 -4.10
C THR A 195 -20.25 14.70 -4.18
N ASP A 196 -19.96 13.87 -5.17
CA ASP A 196 -20.51 12.53 -5.34
C ASP A 196 -19.54 11.47 -4.80
N VAL A 197 -19.75 11.02 -3.58
CA VAL A 197 -18.85 10.08 -2.87
C VAL A 197 -18.60 8.75 -3.59
N ARG A 198 -19.32 8.45 -4.68
CA ARG A 198 -19.07 7.27 -5.52
C ARG A 198 -17.66 7.28 -6.13
N TYR A 199 -17.01 8.45 -6.24
CA TYR A 199 -15.62 8.54 -6.73
C TYR A 199 -14.64 7.74 -5.88
N LEU A 200 -14.90 7.53 -4.57
CA LEU A 200 -14.05 6.77 -3.66
C LEU A 200 -13.79 5.33 -4.16
N TYR A 201 -14.78 4.74 -4.82
CA TYR A 201 -14.67 3.37 -5.34
C TYR A 201 -13.80 3.25 -6.59
N ARG A 202 -13.46 4.38 -7.23
CA ARG A 202 -12.57 4.39 -8.42
C ARG A 202 -11.12 4.11 -8.06
N PHE A 203 -10.73 4.27 -6.81
CA PHE A 203 -9.37 4.00 -6.34
C PHE A 203 -9.05 2.49 -6.22
N GLY A 204 -10.05 1.60 -6.20
CA GLY A 204 -9.84 0.17 -6.02
C GLY A 204 -9.38 -0.20 -4.61
N GLU A 205 -9.65 0.65 -3.63
CA GLU A 205 -9.46 0.37 -2.20
C GLU A 205 -10.75 -0.16 -1.58
N TYR A 206 -10.62 -0.80 -0.42
CA TYR A 206 -11.78 -1.08 0.41
C TYR A 206 -12.28 0.23 1.05
N VAL A 207 -13.57 0.49 0.91
CA VAL A 207 -14.23 1.72 1.35
C VAL A 207 -15.34 1.36 2.34
N THR A 208 -15.34 2.01 3.49
CA THR A 208 -16.36 1.89 4.52
C THR A 208 -17.11 3.19 4.72
N ASP A 209 -18.08 3.19 5.63
CA ASP A 209 -18.75 4.42 6.03
C ASP A 209 -17.79 5.47 6.63
N ASN A 210 -16.60 5.06 7.07
CA ASN A 210 -15.59 5.97 7.59
C ASN A 210 -15.06 6.93 6.53
N GLU A 211 -14.64 6.41 5.36
CA GLU A 211 -14.16 7.20 4.24
C GLU A 211 -15.28 8.05 3.63
N ILE A 212 -16.48 7.47 3.53
CA ILE A 212 -17.67 8.17 3.01
C ILE A 212 -18.03 9.36 3.89
N LYS A 213 -18.17 9.17 5.21
CA LYS A 213 -18.52 10.24 6.15
C LYS A 213 -17.43 11.31 6.25
N THR A 214 -16.15 10.93 6.10
CA THR A 214 -15.05 11.90 6.01
C THR A 214 -15.23 12.79 4.78
N ALA A 215 -15.49 12.20 3.61
CA ALA A 215 -15.73 12.96 2.38
C ALA A 215 -16.99 13.84 2.48
N GLU A 216 -18.10 13.33 3.02
CA GLU A 216 -19.33 14.07 3.24
C GLU A 216 -19.13 15.25 4.19
N TYR A 217 -18.40 15.05 5.29
CA TYR A 217 -18.06 16.11 6.23
C TYR A 217 -17.22 17.21 5.55
N LEU A 218 -16.15 16.84 4.86
CA LEU A 218 -15.36 17.82 4.10
C LEU A 218 -16.20 18.53 3.04
N ASN A 219 -17.18 17.87 2.42
CA ASN A 219 -18.11 18.48 1.48
C ASN A 219 -19.11 19.46 2.15
N SER A 220 -19.35 19.35 3.45
CA SER A 220 -20.17 20.30 4.20
C SER A 220 -19.44 21.61 4.54
N LEU A 221 -18.09 21.59 4.53
CA LEU A 221 -17.28 22.78 4.78
C LEU A 221 -17.31 23.75 3.59
N SER A 222 -17.15 25.04 3.86
CA SER A 222 -16.99 26.04 2.82
C SER A 222 -15.69 25.92 2.05
N GLU A 223 -15.61 26.46 0.84
CA GLU A 223 -14.37 26.53 0.08
C GLU A 223 -13.27 27.30 0.82
N GLU A 224 -13.66 28.33 1.61
CA GLU A 224 -12.72 29.13 2.40
C GLU A 224 -12.08 28.31 3.53
N GLU A 225 -12.86 27.46 4.21
CA GLU A 225 -12.35 26.56 5.24
C GLU A 225 -11.40 25.51 4.66
N ILE A 226 -11.77 24.86 3.56
CA ILE A 226 -10.91 23.91 2.86
C ILE A 226 -9.62 24.59 2.39
N GLN A 227 -9.73 25.79 1.81
CA GLN A 227 -8.56 26.53 1.33
C GLN A 227 -7.62 26.90 2.49
N LYS A 228 -8.16 27.32 3.63
CA LYS A 228 -7.37 27.64 4.83
C LYS A 228 -6.61 26.43 5.36
N MET A 229 -7.24 25.25 5.37
CA MET A 229 -6.57 24.00 5.76
C MET A 229 -5.43 23.66 4.79
N ALA A 230 -5.69 23.73 3.48
CA ALA A 230 -4.70 23.50 2.45
C ALA A 230 -3.54 24.49 2.50
N ASP A 231 -3.83 25.78 2.71
CA ASP A 231 -2.81 26.84 2.83
C ASP A 231 -1.89 26.57 4.01
N THR A 232 -2.42 26.18 5.16
CA THR A 232 -1.62 25.86 6.34
C THR A 232 -0.69 24.69 6.09
N PHE A 233 -1.18 23.64 5.45
CA PHE A 233 -0.40 22.44 5.14
C PHE A 233 0.75 22.73 4.16
N THR A 234 0.43 23.42 3.08
CA THR A 234 1.42 23.75 2.04
C THR A 234 2.40 24.83 2.48
N GLU A 235 1.97 25.79 3.31
CA GLU A 235 2.87 26.78 3.90
C GLU A 235 3.83 26.12 4.90
N GLY A 236 3.37 25.16 5.72
CA GLY A 236 4.23 24.36 6.57
C GLY A 236 5.35 23.67 5.80
N TYR A 237 5.04 23.12 4.62
CA TYR A 237 6.03 22.52 3.72
C TYR A 237 7.06 23.55 3.22
N ARG A 238 6.61 24.69 2.76
CA ARG A 238 7.45 25.81 2.26
C ARG A 238 8.38 26.33 3.37
N ILE A 239 7.81 26.56 4.55
CA ILE A 239 8.58 27.03 5.73
C ILE A 239 9.66 26.02 6.12
N GLY A 240 9.39 24.71 6.00
CA GLY A 240 10.38 23.66 6.26
C GLY A 240 11.64 23.80 5.40
N PHE A 241 11.53 24.25 4.14
CA PHE A 241 12.67 24.59 3.29
C PHE A 241 13.37 25.86 3.78
N GLU A 242 12.61 26.91 4.05
CA GLU A 242 13.15 28.21 4.45
C GLU A 242 13.94 28.13 5.76
N LEU A 243 13.36 27.53 6.80
CA LEU A 243 14.00 27.43 8.12
C LEU A 243 15.28 26.58 8.13
N THR A 244 15.38 25.62 7.22
CA THR A 244 16.57 24.76 7.10
C THR A 244 17.54 25.23 6.03
N GLY A 245 17.31 26.42 5.43
CA GLY A 245 18.18 27.00 4.41
C GLY A 245 18.22 26.20 3.10
N LYS A 246 17.17 25.44 2.78
CA LYS A 246 17.09 24.62 1.58
C LYS A 246 16.41 25.38 0.46
N ASP A 247 16.82 25.11 -0.77
CA ASP A 247 16.32 25.79 -1.95
C ASP A 247 15.15 25.02 -2.61
N LEU A 248 13.92 25.44 -2.31
CA LEU A 248 12.70 24.86 -2.87
C LEU A 248 12.64 25.00 -4.40
N SER A 249 13.23 26.05 -4.99
CA SER A 249 13.16 26.28 -6.44
C SER A 249 13.84 25.18 -7.27
N LYS A 250 14.70 24.39 -6.67
CA LYS A 250 15.35 23.23 -7.30
C LYS A 250 14.47 21.98 -7.34
N LYS A 251 13.36 21.99 -6.63
CA LYS A 251 12.45 20.86 -6.55
C LYS A 251 11.29 21.01 -7.54
N LYS A 252 10.78 19.88 -8.04
CA LYS A 252 9.72 19.83 -9.06
C LYS A 252 8.55 18.92 -8.66
N THR A 253 8.75 18.01 -7.69
CA THR A 253 7.72 17.08 -7.25
C THR A 253 7.59 17.07 -5.74
N VAL A 254 6.39 16.80 -5.27
CA VAL A 254 6.03 16.55 -3.87
C VAL A 254 5.23 15.25 -3.78
N ASN A 255 5.54 14.40 -2.81
CA ASN A 255 4.79 13.16 -2.60
C ASN A 255 3.69 13.38 -1.55
N ILE A 256 2.43 13.39 -1.99
CA ILE A 256 1.27 13.52 -1.09
C ILE A 256 0.80 12.13 -0.65
N ARG A 257 0.58 11.97 0.66
CA ARG A 257 0.12 10.73 1.30
C ARG A 257 -1.07 11.03 2.18
N TYR A 258 -2.13 10.21 2.09
CA TYR A 258 -3.36 10.46 2.82
C TYR A 258 -4.25 9.21 2.92
N CYS A 259 -5.28 9.23 3.76
CA CYS A 259 -6.35 8.25 3.82
C CYS A 259 -7.50 8.70 2.91
N LEU A 260 -8.16 7.77 2.20
CA LEU A 260 -9.34 8.09 1.38
C LEU A 260 -10.42 8.84 2.20
N GLY A 261 -11.15 9.69 1.51
CA GLY A 261 -12.13 10.62 2.10
C GLY A 261 -11.63 12.07 2.18
N PHE A 262 -10.31 12.31 2.07
CA PHE A 262 -9.71 13.64 2.14
C PHE A 262 -9.48 14.30 0.77
N GLU A 263 -9.97 13.74 -0.33
CA GLU A 263 -9.64 14.15 -1.70
C GLU A 263 -10.00 15.62 -1.99
N ARG A 264 -11.05 16.16 -1.36
CA ARG A 264 -11.40 17.58 -1.53
C ARG A 264 -10.30 18.51 -0.98
N LEU A 265 -9.75 18.16 0.18
CA LEU A 265 -8.61 18.87 0.76
C LEU A 265 -7.35 18.66 -0.09
N VAL A 266 -7.04 17.42 -0.48
CA VAL A 266 -5.89 17.07 -1.35
C VAL A 266 -5.94 17.83 -2.67
N ARG A 267 -7.12 18.00 -3.28
CA ARG A 267 -7.29 18.81 -4.51
C ARG A 267 -6.86 20.26 -4.30
N ALA A 268 -7.20 20.86 -3.16
CA ALA A 268 -6.79 22.22 -2.83
C ALA A 268 -5.28 22.31 -2.57
N GLU A 269 -4.71 21.31 -1.90
CA GLU A 269 -3.26 21.18 -1.66
C GLU A 269 -2.47 21.03 -2.97
N ILE A 270 -2.93 20.19 -3.90
CA ILE A 270 -2.33 20.05 -5.24
C ILE A 270 -2.23 21.43 -5.93
N LYS A 271 -3.33 22.19 -5.96
CA LYS A 271 -3.36 23.54 -6.55
C LYS A 271 -2.38 24.49 -5.87
N ASN A 272 -2.18 24.36 -4.59
CA ASN A 272 -1.21 25.17 -3.85
C ASN A 272 0.23 24.75 -4.15
N PHE A 273 0.53 23.45 -4.19
CA PHE A 273 1.86 22.93 -4.57
C PHE A 273 2.22 23.31 -6.01
N GLU A 274 1.26 23.31 -6.94
CA GLU A 274 1.46 23.79 -8.31
C GLU A 274 1.88 25.26 -8.35
N LYS A 275 1.32 26.13 -7.51
CA LYS A 275 1.76 27.53 -7.37
C LYS A 275 3.19 27.66 -6.88
N LEU A 276 3.67 26.67 -6.09
CA LEU A 276 5.06 26.56 -5.65
C LEU A 276 5.98 25.91 -6.71
N GLY A 277 5.45 25.54 -7.88
CA GLY A 277 6.18 24.87 -8.94
C GLY A 277 6.39 23.37 -8.74
N LEU A 278 5.62 22.74 -7.85
CA LEU A 278 5.70 21.33 -7.53
C LEU A 278 4.50 20.56 -8.13
N LYS A 279 4.78 19.48 -8.86
CA LYS A 279 3.77 18.52 -9.30
C LYS A 279 3.59 17.43 -8.24
N PRO A 280 2.37 16.96 -7.97
CA PRO A 280 2.15 15.87 -7.01
C PRO A 280 2.59 14.54 -7.59
N THR A 281 3.12 13.67 -6.73
CA THR A 281 3.16 12.22 -6.91
C THR A 281 2.24 11.61 -5.84
N ILE A 282 1.23 10.87 -6.27
CA ILE A 282 0.23 10.27 -5.39
C ILE A 282 0.09 8.81 -5.79
N TYR A 283 0.60 7.91 -4.98
CA TYR A 283 0.61 6.49 -5.24
C TYR A 283 0.02 5.70 -4.09
N ARG A 284 -0.42 4.50 -4.36
CA ARG A 284 -1.04 3.59 -3.41
C ARG A 284 -0.03 3.01 -2.42
N ALA A 285 -0.47 2.71 -1.20
CA ALA A 285 0.27 1.81 -0.31
C ALA A 285 0.46 0.45 -1.00
N ALA A 286 1.69 -0.09 -0.95
CA ALA A 286 2.04 -1.29 -1.70
C ALA A 286 1.22 -2.51 -1.25
N VAL A 287 0.77 -3.30 -2.22
CA VAL A 287 0.00 -4.54 -1.99
C VAL A 287 0.86 -5.80 -2.15
N ASN A 288 1.94 -5.75 -2.95
CA ASN A 288 2.82 -6.91 -3.14
C ASN A 288 3.86 -7.05 -2.00
N THR A 289 4.21 -8.27 -1.69
CA THR A 289 5.12 -8.62 -0.59
C THR A 289 6.53 -8.03 -0.71
N ILE A 290 6.99 -7.75 -1.95
CA ILE A 290 8.33 -7.18 -2.20
C ILE A 290 8.41 -5.74 -1.67
N ASN A 291 7.36 -4.94 -1.88
CA ASN A 291 7.31 -3.51 -1.59
C ASN A 291 6.51 -3.16 -0.33
N LYS A 292 5.69 -4.08 0.18
CA LYS A 292 4.89 -3.87 1.41
C LYS A 292 5.82 -3.60 2.59
N ARG A 293 5.51 -2.57 3.38
CA ARG A 293 6.23 -2.27 4.62
C ARG A 293 5.40 -2.70 5.81
N LEU A 294 6.06 -3.29 6.78
CA LEU A 294 5.43 -3.64 8.05
C LEU A 294 5.04 -2.37 8.81
N ASN A 295 3.84 -2.35 9.33
CA ASN A 295 3.31 -1.32 10.23
C ASN A 295 3.26 0.11 9.67
N ILE A 296 3.58 0.34 8.40
CA ILE A 296 3.56 1.68 7.80
C ILE A 296 2.90 1.61 6.43
N LYS A 297 1.76 2.29 6.28
CA LYS A 297 1.16 2.53 4.97
C LYS A 297 1.81 3.75 4.33
N VAL A 298 2.54 3.56 3.24
CA VAL A 298 3.23 4.63 2.52
C VAL A 298 2.55 4.83 1.18
N GLY A 299 1.83 5.92 1.04
CA GLY A 299 0.98 6.26 -0.11
C GLY A 299 -0.42 6.63 0.34
N TYR A 300 -1.38 6.64 -0.59
CA TYR A 300 -2.79 6.68 -0.22
C TYR A 300 -3.28 5.28 0.14
N TYR A 301 -4.34 5.21 0.93
CA TYR A 301 -4.94 3.94 1.36
C TYR A 301 -6.41 4.15 1.77
N GLY A 302 -7.22 3.11 1.59
CA GLY A 302 -8.57 3.00 2.12
C GLY A 302 -8.63 2.25 3.45
N ALA A 303 -9.84 1.82 3.81
CA ALA A 303 -10.06 0.98 4.98
C ALA A 303 -9.31 -0.37 4.86
N ASN A 304 -9.03 -0.95 6.00
CA ASN A 304 -8.48 -2.30 6.06
C ASN A 304 -9.62 -3.32 6.18
N PRO A 305 -9.85 -4.20 5.20
CA PRO A 305 -10.93 -5.17 5.26
C PRO A 305 -10.74 -6.19 6.38
N ASN A 306 -9.49 -6.46 6.79
CA ASN A 306 -9.18 -7.37 7.89
C ASN A 306 -7.81 -7.12 8.51
N LYS A 307 -7.78 -6.42 9.66
CA LYS A 307 -6.56 -6.13 10.42
C LYS A 307 -5.85 -7.43 10.91
N GLN A 308 -6.61 -8.51 11.16
CA GLN A 308 -6.04 -9.81 11.55
C GLN A 308 -5.30 -10.47 10.40
N MET A 309 -5.85 -10.42 9.18
CA MET A 309 -5.15 -10.94 8.00
C MET A 309 -3.81 -10.22 7.77
N ASP A 310 -3.79 -8.90 7.87
CA ASP A 310 -2.53 -8.13 7.76
C ASP A 310 -1.51 -8.53 8.83
N PHE A 311 -1.98 -8.80 10.06
CA PHE A 311 -1.12 -9.25 11.14
C PHE A 311 -0.59 -10.66 10.91
N ASP A 312 -1.44 -11.59 10.45
CA ASP A 312 -1.05 -12.98 10.17
C ASP A 312 0.03 -13.06 9.06
N HIS A 313 -0.07 -12.18 8.06
CA HIS A 313 0.81 -12.16 6.89
C HIS A 313 1.95 -11.13 6.96
N ARG A 314 2.22 -10.54 8.13
CA ARG A 314 3.26 -9.52 8.29
C ARG A 314 4.68 -10.01 8.04
N PHE A 315 4.91 -11.32 8.11
CA PHE A 315 6.22 -11.97 7.94
C PHE A 315 6.23 -13.00 6.81
N ASP A 316 5.40 -12.86 5.81
CA ASP A 316 5.34 -13.76 4.66
C ASP A 316 6.67 -13.84 3.90
N ASN A 317 7.45 -12.79 3.95
CA ASN A 317 8.82 -12.77 3.42
C ASN A 317 9.76 -13.81 4.07
N ALA A 318 9.40 -14.42 5.19
CA ALA A 318 10.13 -15.55 5.75
C ALA A 318 10.22 -16.76 4.80
N LEU A 319 9.30 -16.87 3.83
CA LEU A 319 9.34 -17.92 2.81
C LEU A 319 10.60 -17.85 1.94
N TYR A 320 11.08 -16.65 1.63
CA TYR A 320 12.14 -16.45 0.63
C TYR A 320 13.30 -15.57 1.12
N MET A 321 13.22 -14.95 2.30
CA MET A 321 14.26 -14.05 2.80
C MET A 321 15.52 -14.80 3.20
N ASP A 322 16.55 -14.70 2.38
CA ASP A 322 17.92 -15.10 2.64
C ASP A 322 18.92 -14.00 2.26
N GLY A 323 20.23 -14.30 2.37
CA GLY A 323 21.27 -13.31 2.07
C GLY A 323 21.31 -12.92 0.60
N GLU A 324 21.14 -13.88 -0.31
CA GLU A 324 21.19 -13.67 -1.76
C GLU A 324 19.99 -12.81 -2.22
N PHE A 325 18.80 -13.12 -1.73
CA PHE A 325 17.61 -12.31 -2.01
C PHE A 325 17.75 -10.85 -1.52
N VAL A 326 18.29 -10.66 -0.29
CA VAL A 326 18.49 -9.30 0.25
C VAL A 326 19.51 -8.52 -0.58
N GLU A 327 20.60 -9.15 -1.02
CA GLU A 327 21.59 -8.52 -1.91
C GLU A 327 20.98 -8.17 -3.27
N ARG A 328 20.20 -9.08 -3.87
CA ARG A 328 19.49 -8.83 -5.12
C ARG A 328 18.49 -7.69 -4.99
N LYS A 329 17.65 -7.72 -3.97
CA LYS A 329 16.66 -6.67 -3.70
C LYS A 329 17.30 -5.30 -3.47
N THR A 330 18.45 -5.27 -2.78
CA THR A 330 19.23 -4.04 -2.57
C THR A 330 19.81 -3.52 -3.89
N GLY A 331 20.35 -4.44 -4.72
CA GLY A 331 20.83 -4.12 -6.06
C GLY A 331 19.74 -3.58 -6.99
N ALA A 332 18.56 -4.21 -6.98
CA ALA A 332 17.38 -3.77 -7.73
C ALA A 332 16.95 -2.34 -7.33
N LEU A 333 16.92 -2.05 -6.02
CA LEU A 333 16.60 -0.71 -5.51
C LEU A 333 17.62 0.33 -6.01
N LYS A 334 18.91 0.02 -5.92
CA LYS A 334 19.95 0.93 -6.40
C LYS A 334 19.86 1.17 -7.89
N LEU A 335 19.63 0.12 -8.68
CA LEU A 335 19.44 0.22 -10.13
C LEU A 335 18.20 1.07 -10.47
N ALA A 336 17.10 0.88 -9.75
CA ALA A 336 15.87 1.65 -9.95
C ALA A 336 16.10 3.15 -9.70
N TYR A 337 16.81 3.51 -8.63
CA TYR A 337 17.18 4.91 -8.39
C TYR A 337 18.18 5.47 -9.41
N GLU A 338 19.17 4.68 -9.83
CA GLU A 338 20.13 5.13 -10.86
C GLU A 338 19.43 5.43 -12.19
N LYS A 339 18.48 4.59 -12.61
CA LYS A 339 17.66 4.82 -13.80
C LYS A 339 16.79 6.09 -13.68
N ASN A 340 16.36 6.44 -12.46
CA ASN A 340 15.46 7.56 -12.19
C ASN A 340 16.14 8.71 -11.42
N LYS A 341 17.46 8.82 -11.49
CA LYS A 341 18.24 9.78 -10.68
C LYS A 341 17.89 11.24 -10.94
N GLU A 342 17.50 11.60 -12.17
CA GLU A 342 17.08 12.95 -12.51
C GLU A 342 15.76 13.32 -11.83
N LEU A 343 14.80 12.39 -11.77
CA LEU A 343 13.56 12.56 -11.03
C LEU A 343 13.81 12.60 -9.51
N ALA A 344 14.72 11.75 -9.01
CA ALA A 344 15.10 11.74 -7.61
C ALA A 344 15.73 13.07 -7.16
N ALA A 345 16.58 13.65 -7.97
CA ALA A 345 17.26 14.93 -7.67
C ALA A 345 16.28 16.10 -7.49
N VAL A 346 15.14 16.08 -8.21
CA VAL A 346 14.13 17.15 -8.14
C VAL A 346 12.98 16.84 -7.19
N HIS A 347 13.03 15.71 -6.48
CA HIS A 347 12.02 15.34 -5.50
C HIS A 347 12.15 16.18 -4.22
N GLY A 348 11.06 16.86 -3.82
CA GLY A 348 11.06 17.80 -2.67
C GLY A 348 10.77 17.14 -1.32
N GLY A 349 10.31 15.89 -1.31
CA GLY A 349 9.97 15.15 -0.09
C GLY A 349 8.47 14.95 0.11
N PRO A 350 8.08 14.29 1.22
CA PRO A 350 6.69 13.93 1.47
C PRO A 350 5.88 15.05 2.13
N ALA A 351 4.60 15.13 1.78
CA ALA A 351 3.56 15.88 2.45
C ALA A 351 2.49 14.87 2.91
N VAL A 352 2.33 14.71 4.22
CA VAL A 352 1.58 13.58 4.79
C VAL A 352 0.40 14.08 5.61
N MET A 353 -0.79 13.61 5.27
CA MET A 353 -1.96 13.68 6.15
C MET A 353 -2.13 12.34 6.86
N GLU A 354 -1.89 12.32 8.14
CA GLU A 354 -2.17 11.18 9.01
C GLU A 354 -3.59 11.25 9.55
N VAL A 355 -4.11 10.12 9.98
CA VAL A 355 -5.41 10.06 10.63
C VAL A 355 -5.29 9.46 12.03
N PHE A 356 -6.22 9.82 12.91
CA PHE A 356 -6.31 9.27 14.26
C PHE A 356 -7.77 9.04 14.65
N GLY A 357 -7.98 8.25 15.71
CA GLY A 357 -9.30 7.88 16.19
C GLY A 357 -9.74 6.49 15.73
N GLU A 358 -8.84 5.72 15.14
CA GLU A 358 -9.09 4.31 14.80
C GLU A 358 -9.42 3.48 16.04
N VAL A 359 -10.37 2.55 15.90
CA VAL A 359 -10.68 1.57 16.96
C VAL A 359 -9.44 0.70 17.23
N PRO A 360 -9.01 0.58 18.49
CA PRO A 360 -7.89 -0.29 18.86
C PRO A 360 -8.12 -1.73 18.39
N PHE A 361 -7.06 -2.36 17.88
CA PHE A 361 -7.09 -3.74 17.43
C PHE A 361 -6.06 -4.57 18.21
N GLU A 362 -6.54 -5.66 18.82
CA GLU A 362 -5.71 -6.65 19.50
C GLU A 362 -5.59 -7.90 18.61
N PRO A 363 -4.41 -8.17 18.04
CA PRO A 363 -4.24 -9.31 17.14
C PRO A 363 -4.18 -10.63 17.90
N GLN A 364 -4.74 -11.68 17.31
CA GLN A 364 -4.54 -13.05 17.77
C GLN A 364 -3.26 -13.62 17.16
N ILE A 365 -2.39 -14.19 17.99
CA ILE A 365 -1.18 -14.87 17.54
C ILE A 365 -1.55 -16.27 17.07
N LYS A 366 -1.24 -16.59 15.81
CA LYS A 366 -1.44 -17.92 15.23
C LYS A 366 -0.09 -18.61 15.05
N SER A 367 0.02 -19.85 15.53
CA SER A 367 1.24 -20.66 15.40
C SER A 367 1.53 -21.06 13.95
N GLU A 368 0.51 -21.07 13.10
CA GLU A 368 0.58 -21.39 11.67
C GLU A 368 1.06 -20.21 10.83
N ALA A 369 0.95 -18.97 11.32
CA ALA A 369 1.48 -17.81 10.63
C ALA A 369 3.01 -17.86 10.53
N LEU A 370 3.55 -17.31 9.45
CA LEU A 370 5.01 -17.23 9.23
C LEU A 370 5.65 -16.25 10.21
N THR A 371 6.87 -16.56 10.63
CA THR A 371 7.69 -15.70 11.50
C THR A 371 9.13 -15.68 11.00
N LEU A 372 9.81 -14.55 11.17
CA LEU A 372 11.22 -14.43 10.86
C LEU A 372 12.06 -15.11 11.95
N ASP A 373 12.99 -15.95 11.54
CA ASP A 373 14.04 -16.44 12.44
C ASP A 373 15.06 -15.33 12.78
N THR A 374 15.99 -15.61 13.70
CA THR A 374 17.00 -14.64 14.13
C THR A 374 17.90 -14.16 12.98
N LYS A 375 18.22 -15.03 12.02
CA LYS A 375 19.03 -14.67 10.85
C LYS A 375 18.24 -13.75 9.91
N GLN A 376 16.97 -14.08 9.65
CA GLN A 376 16.08 -13.30 8.83
C GLN A 376 15.76 -11.92 9.45
N GLN A 377 15.61 -11.82 10.77
CA GLN A 377 15.47 -10.55 11.47
C GLN A 377 16.68 -9.63 11.22
N LYS A 378 17.91 -10.18 11.34
CA LYS A 378 19.14 -9.43 11.04
C LYS A 378 19.22 -9.00 9.57
N LEU A 379 18.79 -9.87 8.64
CA LEU A 379 18.73 -9.54 7.22
C LEU A 379 17.69 -8.42 6.92
N SER A 380 16.56 -8.44 7.60
CA SER A 380 15.54 -7.39 7.48
C SER A 380 16.08 -6.02 7.96
N VAL A 381 16.78 -5.99 9.09
CA VAL A 381 17.44 -4.76 9.59
C VAL A 381 18.53 -4.30 8.63
N LYS A 382 19.37 -5.22 8.14
CA LYS A 382 20.41 -4.89 7.13
C LYS A 382 19.78 -4.26 5.89
N TYR A 383 18.75 -4.88 5.31
CA TYR A 383 18.06 -4.34 4.14
C TYR A 383 17.50 -2.95 4.42
N SER A 384 16.87 -2.72 5.58
CA SER A 384 16.31 -1.41 5.93
C SER A 384 17.38 -0.32 5.99
N ASN A 385 18.54 -0.62 6.55
CA ASN A 385 19.68 0.31 6.63
C ASN A 385 20.27 0.58 5.24
N ASP A 386 20.52 -0.46 4.46
CA ASP A 386 21.08 -0.34 3.10
C ASP A 386 20.11 0.45 2.19
N ALA A 387 18.82 0.15 2.25
CA ALA A 387 17.78 0.86 1.50
C ALA A 387 17.70 2.34 1.90
N GLY A 388 17.76 2.65 3.20
CA GLY A 388 17.82 4.03 3.69
C GLY A 388 19.04 4.79 3.17
N SER A 389 20.20 4.15 3.14
CA SER A 389 21.44 4.71 2.60
C SER A 389 21.34 4.99 1.10
N ILE A 390 20.80 4.04 0.32
CA ILE A 390 20.56 4.21 -1.11
C ILE A 390 19.59 5.37 -1.37
N VAL A 391 18.46 5.40 -0.67
CA VAL A 391 17.50 6.51 -0.83
C VAL A 391 18.16 7.85 -0.56
N ASN A 392 18.98 7.97 0.49
CA ASN A 392 19.65 9.22 0.83
C ASN A 392 20.78 9.61 -0.16
N GLU A 393 21.35 8.65 -0.91
CA GLU A 393 22.32 8.93 -1.99
C GLU A 393 21.67 9.73 -3.14
N TYR A 394 20.42 9.39 -3.51
CA TYR A 394 19.70 9.99 -4.64
C TYR A 394 18.73 11.12 -4.21
N ILE A 395 18.07 10.98 -3.08
CA ILE A 395 17.17 11.98 -2.50
C ILE A 395 17.81 12.50 -1.21
N LYS A 396 18.72 13.45 -1.35
CA LYS A 396 19.54 13.95 -0.26
C LYS A 396 18.69 14.60 0.82
N GLY A 397 18.92 14.22 2.09
CA GLY A 397 18.19 14.71 3.25
C GLY A 397 18.31 16.22 3.43
N GLU A 398 19.50 16.79 3.13
CA GLU A 398 19.79 18.21 3.19
C GLU A 398 19.12 19.04 2.07
N GLU A 399 18.52 18.40 1.06
CA GLU A 399 17.86 19.08 -0.05
C GLU A 399 16.36 18.93 -0.07
N ARG A 400 15.77 18.17 0.85
CA ARG A 400 14.32 17.89 0.93
C ARG A 400 13.72 18.41 2.23
N SER A 401 12.41 18.60 2.22
CA SER A 401 11.64 18.90 3.40
C SER A 401 10.48 17.91 3.56
N PHE A 402 9.67 18.10 4.56
CA PHE A 402 8.42 17.37 4.76
C PHE A 402 7.43 18.25 5.53
N THR A 403 6.16 17.91 5.41
CA THR A 403 5.11 18.38 6.31
C THR A 403 4.26 17.19 6.73
N ILE A 404 3.80 17.20 7.97
CA ILE A 404 2.88 16.21 8.51
C ILE A 404 1.79 16.94 9.25
N ILE A 405 0.54 16.58 8.97
CA ILE A 405 -0.65 17.04 9.67
C ILE A 405 -1.51 15.83 10.01
N ALA A 406 -2.31 15.90 11.06
CA ALA A 406 -3.21 14.82 11.41
C ALA A 406 -4.64 15.32 11.58
N TYR A 407 -5.61 14.48 11.16
CA TYR A 407 -7.03 14.73 11.31
C TYR A 407 -7.74 13.52 11.92
N PRO A 408 -8.82 13.72 12.71
CA PRO A 408 -9.62 12.61 13.18
C PRO A 408 -10.41 11.98 12.04
N ILE A 409 -10.81 10.72 12.23
CA ILE A 409 -11.73 10.01 11.35
C ILE A 409 -13.03 9.66 12.11
N PRO A 410 -14.16 9.40 11.42
CA PRO A 410 -15.45 9.10 12.05
C PRO A 410 -15.46 7.94 13.05
N GLU A 411 -14.51 6.98 12.95
CA GLU A 411 -14.33 5.92 13.95
C GLU A 411 -14.07 6.44 15.38
N ILE A 412 -13.64 7.70 15.54
CA ILE A 412 -13.41 8.31 16.85
C ILE A 412 -14.69 8.42 17.70
N GLY A 413 -15.86 8.35 17.05
CA GLY A 413 -17.17 8.33 17.69
C GLY A 413 -18.06 9.52 17.39
N GLU A 414 -19.13 9.66 18.20
CA GLU A 414 -20.22 10.63 17.94
C GLU A 414 -19.77 12.10 17.90
N ASN A 415 -18.66 12.44 18.57
CA ASN A 415 -18.12 13.81 18.60
C ASN A 415 -17.12 14.09 17.48
N PHE A 416 -17.13 13.29 16.41
CA PHE A 416 -16.18 13.43 15.31
C PHE A 416 -16.07 14.85 14.77
N GLU A 417 -17.21 15.51 14.46
CA GLU A 417 -17.24 16.86 13.87
C GLU A 417 -16.64 17.90 14.81
N GLU A 418 -17.00 17.87 16.11
CA GLU A 418 -16.44 18.77 17.13
C GLU A 418 -14.93 18.58 17.28
N ILE A 419 -14.46 17.33 17.31
CA ILE A 419 -13.04 17.02 17.40
C ILE A 419 -12.30 17.46 16.14
N PHE A 420 -12.91 17.30 14.97
CA PHE A 420 -12.34 17.75 13.70
C PHE A 420 -12.19 19.27 13.67
N GLU A 421 -13.25 20.02 14.02
CA GLU A 421 -13.19 21.48 14.14
C GLU A 421 -12.11 21.94 15.13
N GLY A 422 -12.02 21.30 16.30
CA GLY A 422 -11.00 21.57 17.30
C GLY A 422 -9.60 21.33 16.74
N THR A 423 -9.42 20.25 16.00
CA THR A 423 -8.14 19.88 15.36
C THR A 423 -7.78 20.91 14.27
N VAL A 424 -8.72 21.32 13.43
CA VAL A 424 -8.49 22.39 12.44
C VAL A 424 -8.08 23.70 13.12
N LYS A 425 -8.73 24.10 14.22
CA LYS A 425 -8.34 25.30 14.98
C LYS A 425 -6.90 25.22 15.46
N ILE A 426 -6.46 24.06 15.98
CA ILE A 426 -5.08 23.84 16.43
C ILE A 426 -4.12 23.88 15.24
N ASN A 427 -4.43 23.17 14.17
CA ASN A 427 -3.57 23.06 12.99
C ASN A 427 -3.42 24.40 12.24
N THR A 428 -4.40 25.30 12.30
CA THR A 428 -4.42 26.59 11.59
C THR A 428 -4.05 27.77 12.48
N LEU A 429 -3.37 27.53 13.60
CA LEU A 429 -2.91 28.58 14.50
C LEU A 429 -1.84 29.49 13.86
N ASP A 430 -1.77 30.74 14.33
CA ASP A 430 -0.77 31.70 13.87
C ASP A 430 0.65 31.19 14.17
N TYR A 431 1.34 30.75 13.12
CA TYR A 431 2.70 30.19 13.18
C TYR A 431 3.68 31.13 13.88
N ASN A 432 3.63 32.44 13.60
CA ASN A 432 4.58 33.39 14.17
C ASN A 432 4.40 33.54 15.68
N LYS A 433 3.16 33.51 16.15
CA LYS A 433 2.86 33.54 17.59
C LYS A 433 3.35 32.28 18.27
N TYR A 434 3.11 31.09 17.67
CA TYR A 434 3.57 29.82 18.23
C TYR A 434 5.09 29.71 18.24
N LYS A 435 5.76 30.13 17.15
CA LYS A 435 7.23 30.18 17.09
C LYS A 435 7.81 31.02 18.23
N ALA A 436 7.21 32.17 18.52
CA ALA A 436 7.67 33.02 19.65
C ALA A 436 7.49 32.33 21.00
N ILE A 437 6.38 31.63 21.23
CA ILE A 437 6.12 30.89 22.46
C ILE A 437 7.10 29.70 22.59
N GLN A 438 7.29 28.93 21.52
CA GLN A 438 8.23 27.80 21.51
C GLN A 438 9.66 28.27 21.74
N GLN A 439 10.08 29.37 21.09
CA GLN A 439 11.43 29.92 21.32
C GLN A 439 11.65 30.34 22.79
N ALA A 440 10.64 30.97 23.38
CA ALA A 440 10.74 31.36 24.81
C ALA A 440 10.87 30.11 25.71
N LEU A 441 10.20 28.98 25.39
CA LEU A 441 10.36 27.73 26.13
C LEU A 441 11.75 27.13 25.91
N ILE A 442 12.25 27.10 24.68
CA ILE A 442 13.60 26.63 24.34
C ILE A 442 14.64 27.45 25.10
N ASP A 443 14.54 28.79 25.08
CA ASP A 443 15.48 29.68 25.79
C ASP A 443 15.53 29.40 27.29
N VAL A 444 14.40 29.02 27.89
CA VAL A 444 14.36 28.63 29.31
C VAL A 444 14.99 27.26 29.53
N LEU A 445 14.71 26.29 28.67
CA LEU A 445 15.28 24.93 28.74
C LEU A 445 16.79 24.95 28.53
N ASP A 446 17.30 25.77 27.61
CA ASP A 446 18.75 25.91 27.36
C ASP A 446 19.51 26.51 28.52
N THR A 447 18.85 27.19 29.47
CA THR A 447 19.47 27.66 30.70
C THR A 447 19.61 26.56 31.76
N CYS A 448 18.98 25.39 31.56
CA CYS A 448 19.01 24.29 32.51
C CYS A 448 20.20 23.35 32.25
N LEU A 449 21.31 23.58 32.94
CA LEU A 449 22.55 22.78 32.81
C LEU A 449 22.41 21.30 33.21
N LEU A 450 21.40 20.94 33.98
CA LEU A 450 21.11 19.53 34.35
C LEU A 450 20.49 18.72 33.25
N TYR A 451 19.79 19.38 32.31
CA TYR A 451 19.13 18.71 31.18
C TYR A 451 20.12 18.19 30.12
N THR A 452 21.31 18.82 30.02
CA THR A 452 22.32 18.47 29.01
C THR A 452 23.34 17.43 29.50
N SER A 453 23.38 17.10 30.80
CA SER A 453 24.37 16.16 31.37
C SER A 453 23.85 14.72 31.48
N ASP A 454 22.54 14.52 31.67
CA ASP A 454 21.99 13.18 31.89
C ASP A 454 21.51 12.46 30.58
N ALA A 455 21.42 13.19 29.49
CA ALA A 455 21.02 12.60 28.18
C ALA A 455 22.18 11.97 27.38
N ALA A 456 23.43 12.05 27.91
CA ALA A 456 24.61 11.50 27.25
C ALA A 456 25.07 10.15 27.82
N ASP A 457 24.46 9.67 28.91
CA ASP A 457 24.86 8.45 29.61
C ASP A 457 23.83 7.31 29.60
N ASP A 458 22.69 7.44 28.90
CA ASP A 458 21.74 6.40 28.58
C ASP A 458 21.74 6.15 27.05
#